data_a1a23a5d29682312de6f9e5e2eae6349
#
_entry.id   a1a23a5d29682312de6f9e5e2eae6349
#
_cell.length_a   1.000
_cell.length_b   1.000
_cell.length_c   1.000
_cell.angle_alpha   90.00
_cell.angle_beta   90.00
_cell.angle_gamma   90.00
#
_symmetry.space_group_name_H-M   'P 1'
#
loop_
_entity.id
_entity.type
_entity.pdbx_description
1 polymer ?
#
loop_
_entity_poly.entity_id
_entity_poly.type
_entity_poly.pdbx_seq_one_letter_code
_entity_poly.pdbx_strand_id
1 'polypeptide(L)'
;MPLPEALEQQVVVDFAESLAEKQTYQDYHLYKVMVEGETEYILVCLVKEESFLVCAQMAVCQIRNLVMSFAEQFDRNNFMQNIILGNMLIVDIYGKAKKHHIQEVPRVVFVIDTGSKNNDMAMELVKNLADIRSKDFVTCVDQHSIVLIKDVSHIKEEEMEERLSKIAGSLADNLHMEAMIRVRVGYGNVVTQLPEIAESYQEARMALEVGRVFYAKYDTISYGKLGIGRLIYQLPIPLCKMFIKEIFGNKSPDDFDEETLTTINKFFENSLNVSETSRQLYIHRNTLVYRLDKLQKSTGLDLRVFEDAITFKIALMVVQYMKYMETLDY
;
A
#
# COMPACT_ATOMS: atom_id res chain seq x y z
N MET A 1 -9.46 1.70 -34.54
CA MET A 1 -9.69 0.63 -35.53
C MET A 1 -9.67 1.28 -36.91
N PRO A 2 -9.04 0.72 -37.95
CA PRO A 2 -9.16 1.26 -39.28
C PRO A 2 -10.62 1.18 -39.76
N LEU A 3 -11.07 2.23 -40.45
CA LEU A 3 -12.41 2.25 -41.05
C LEU A 3 -12.46 1.23 -42.22
N PRO A 4 -13.64 0.65 -42.54
CA PRO A 4 -13.82 -0.15 -43.72
C PRO A 4 -13.45 0.66 -44.98
N GLU A 5 -12.76 0.04 -45.94
CA GLU A 5 -12.30 0.72 -47.20
C GLU A 5 -13.42 1.42 -48.00
N ALA A 6 -14.66 0.96 -47.83
CA ALA A 6 -15.82 1.52 -48.54
C ALA A 6 -16.48 2.71 -47.78
N LEU A 7 -16.00 3.07 -46.58
CA LEU A 7 -16.55 4.18 -45.78
C LEU A 7 -15.53 5.32 -45.73
N GLU A 8 -15.87 6.43 -46.35
CA GLU A 8 -15.02 7.62 -46.35
C GLU A 8 -14.95 8.22 -44.94
N GLN A 9 -13.75 8.57 -44.49
CA GLN A 9 -13.49 9.16 -43.17
C GLN A 9 -14.31 10.44 -42.98
N GLN A 10 -14.52 11.24 -44.01
CA GLN A 10 -15.30 12.47 -43.95
C GLN A 10 -16.76 12.23 -43.53
N VAL A 11 -17.39 11.14 -44.01
CA VAL A 11 -18.78 10.79 -43.67
C VAL A 11 -18.92 10.51 -42.16
N VAL A 12 -17.91 9.89 -41.54
CA VAL A 12 -17.92 9.61 -40.09
C VAL A 12 -17.73 10.90 -39.30
N VAL A 13 -16.87 11.81 -39.77
CA VAL A 13 -16.66 13.12 -39.14
C VAL A 13 -17.92 13.99 -39.23
N ASP A 14 -18.52 14.10 -40.41
CA ASP A 14 -19.73 14.86 -40.61
C ASP A 14 -20.90 14.31 -39.77
N PHE A 15 -21.00 12.99 -39.65
CA PHE A 15 -21.96 12.35 -38.75
C PHE A 15 -21.67 12.65 -37.27
N ALA A 16 -20.40 12.65 -36.85
CA ALA A 16 -20.03 13.00 -35.48
C ALA A 16 -20.53 14.40 -35.08
N GLU A 17 -20.42 15.36 -35.99
CA GLU A 17 -20.83 16.76 -35.79
C GLU A 17 -22.34 16.99 -35.99
N SER A 18 -23.07 16.06 -36.62
CA SER A 18 -24.51 16.19 -36.87
C SER A 18 -25.31 16.03 -35.58
N LEU A 19 -26.61 16.48 -35.60
CA LEU A 19 -27.55 16.26 -34.51
C LEU A 19 -28.23 14.89 -34.54
N ALA A 20 -27.99 14.10 -35.62
CA ALA A 20 -28.61 12.79 -35.78
C ALA A 20 -27.97 11.73 -34.89
N GLU A 21 -28.75 10.92 -34.20
CA GLU A 21 -28.26 9.79 -33.39
C GLU A 21 -27.93 8.56 -34.24
N LYS A 22 -28.52 8.46 -35.45
CA LYS A 22 -28.25 7.41 -36.43
C LYS A 22 -28.25 7.96 -37.85
N GLN A 23 -27.40 7.37 -38.70
CA GLN A 23 -27.31 7.69 -40.13
C GLN A 23 -27.05 6.40 -40.92
N THR A 24 -27.56 6.33 -42.14
CA THR A 24 -27.28 5.26 -43.09
C THR A 24 -26.49 5.81 -44.27
N TYR A 25 -25.42 5.16 -44.62
CA TYR A 25 -24.56 5.47 -45.78
C TYR A 25 -24.27 4.19 -46.54
N GLN A 26 -24.88 4.03 -47.74
CA GLN A 26 -24.89 2.78 -48.49
C GLN A 26 -25.39 1.60 -47.61
N ASP A 27 -24.58 0.53 -47.46
CA ASP A 27 -24.89 -0.63 -46.64
C ASP A 27 -24.45 -0.49 -45.19
N TYR A 28 -23.92 0.69 -44.81
CA TYR A 28 -23.43 0.96 -43.44
C TYR A 28 -24.47 1.76 -42.65
N HIS A 29 -24.65 1.33 -41.43
CA HIS A 29 -25.44 2.05 -40.43
C HIS A 29 -24.51 2.57 -39.35
N LEU A 30 -24.56 3.88 -39.10
CA LEU A 30 -23.78 4.58 -38.09
C LEU A 30 -24.70 4.93 -36.94
N TYR A 31 -24.23 4.66 -35.72
CA TYR A 31 -24.96 4.99 -34.48
C TYR A 31 -24.02 5.72 -33.53
N LYS A 32 -24.49 6.81 -32.93
CA LYS A 32 -23.77 7.48 -31.86
C LYS A 32 -23.97 6.75 -30.53
N VAL A 33 -22.87 6.54 -29.81
CA VAL A 33 -22.88 6.14 -28.41
C VAL A 33 -22.75 7.41 -27.60
N MET A 34 -23.87 7.91 -27.07
CA MET A 34 -23.94 9.15 -26.31
C MET A 34 -23.76 8.86 -24.81
N VAL A 35 -22.89 9.62 -24.14
CA VAL A 35 -22.71 9.62 -22.69
C VAL A 35 -22.76 11.05 -22.19
N GLU A 36 -23.62 11.34 -21.21
CA GLU A 36 -23.84 12.69 -20.64
C GLU A 36 -24.13 13.80 -21.67
N GLY A 37 -24.67 13.43 -22.84
CA GLY A 37 -25.02 14.37 -23.92
C GLY A 37 -23.91 14.58 -24.96
N GLU A 38 -22.74 13.98 -24.76
CA GLU A 38 -21.62 14.00 -25.71
C GLU A 38 -21.48 12.67 -26.46
N THR A 39 -20.95 12.73 -27.71
CA THR A 39 -20.70 11.56 -28.54
C THR A 39 -19.32 10.98 -28.19
N GLU A 40 -19.28 9.89 -27.44
CA GLU A 40 -18.03 9.22 -27.07
C GLU A 40 -17.51 8.28 -28.15
N TYR A 41 -18.42 7.53 -28.81
CA TYR A 41 -18.07 6.58 -29.84
C TYR A 41 -19.10 6.60 -30.97
N ILE A 42 -18.68 6.15 -32.15
CA ILE A 42 -19.56 5.87 -33.29
C ILE A 42 -19.46 4.38 -33.59
N LEU A 43 -20.57 3.66 -33.49
CA LEU A 43 -20.69 2.28 -33.90
C LEU A 43 -21.02 2.24 -35.38
N VAL A 44 -20.17 1.62 -36.18
CA VAL A 44 -20.39 1.39 -37.61
C VAL A 44 -20.74 -0.07 -37.84
N CYS A 45 -21.90 -0.33 -38.40
CA CYS A 45 -22.41 -1.67 -38.68
C CYS A 45 -22.68 -1.86 -40.18
N LEU A 46 -22.21 -2.97 -40.74
CA LEU A 46 -22.64 -3.44 -42.06
C LEU A 46 -23.89 -4.29 -41.87
N VAL A 47 -25.02 -3.82 -42.36
CA VAL A 47 -26.34 -4.46 -42.17
C VAL A 47 -26.82 -5.02 -43.49
N LYS A 48 -26.91 -6.36 -43.58
CA LYS A 48 -27.42 -7.06 -44.78
C LYS A 48 -28.92 -7.46 -44.68
N GLU A 49 -29.45 -7.49 -43.45
CA GLU A 49 -30.82 -7.86 -43.17
C GLU A 49 -31.38 -6.98 -42.03
N GLU A 50 -32.68 -6.66 -42.09
CA GLU A 50 -33.34 -5.80 -41.10
C GLU A 50 -33.22 -6.31 -39.65
N SER A 51 -33.13 -7.64 -39.47
CA SER A 51 -32.95 -8.26 -38.15
C SER A 51 -31.66 -7.79 -37.44
N PHE A 52 -30.61 -7.41 -38.18
CA PHE A 52 -29.37 -6.91 -37.62
C PHE A 52 -29.44 -5.48 -37.05
N LEU A 53 -30.46 -4.70 -37.45
CA LEU A 53 -30.67 -3.34 -36.91
C LEU A 53 -30.97 -3.39 -35.40
N VAL A 54 -31.76 -4.37 -34.95
CA VAL A 54 -32.05 -4.57 -33.54
C VAL A 54 -30.76 -4.95 -32.79
N CYS A 55 -29.95 -5.83 -33.36
CA CYS A 55 -28.65 -6.19 -32.75
C CYS A 55 -27.72 -4.98 -32.62
N ALA A 56 -27.67 -4.11 -33.66
CA ALA A 56 -26.89 -2.87 -33.62
C ALA A 56 -27.34 -1.93 -32.52
N GLN A 57 -28.64 -1.73 -32.35
CA GLN A 57 -29.21 -0.91 -31.27
C GLN A 57 -28.94 -1.49 -29.89
N MET A 58 -29.01 -2.82 -29.75
CA MET A 58 -28.63 -3.50 -28.50
C MET A 58 -27.14 -3.31 -28.21
N ALA A 59 -26.27 -3.42 -29.21
CA ALA A 59 -24.85 -3.17 -29.08
C ALA A 59 -24.54 -1.73 -28.63
N VAL A 60 -25.21 -0.72 -29.22
CA VAL A 60 -25.10 0.68 -28.77
C VAL A 60 -25.46 0.83 -27.31
N CYS A 61 -26.59 0.22 -26.89
CA CYS A 61 -27.06 0.27 -25.51
C CYS A 61 -26.03 -0.40 -24.56
N GLN A 62 -25.52 -1.57 -24.94
CA GLN A 62 -24.50 -2.28 -24.13
C GLN A 62 -23.18 -1.50 -24.04
N ILE A 63 -22.69 -0.94 -25.16
CA ILE A 63 -21.48 -0.13 -25.15
C ILE A 63 -21.68 1.11 -24.28
N ARG A 64 -22.83 1.80 -24.39
CA ARG A 64 -23.15 2.94 -23.51
C ARG A 64 -23.10 2.55 -22.03
N ASN A 65 -23.77 1.47 -21.65
CA ASN A 65 -23.78 0.99 -20.27
C ASN A 65 -22.37 0.65 -19.77
N LEU A 66 -21.54 0.03 -20.61
CA LEU A 66 -20.15 -0.26 -20.30
C LEU A 66 -19.34 1.03 -20.07
N VAL A 67 -19.44 1.99 -21.00
CA VAL A 67 -18.71 3.27 -20.89
C VAL A 67 -19.12 4.03 -19.62
N MET A 68 -20.42 4.12 -19.35
CA MET A 68 -20.93 4.75 -18.13
C MET A 68 -20.44 4.04 -16.86
N SER A 69 -20.45 2.71 -16.85
CA SER A 69 -19.96 1.92 -15.72
C SER A 69 -18.46 2.13 -15.49
N PHE A 70 -17.65 2.19 -16.55
CA PHE A 70 -16.22 2.47 -16.45
C PHE A 70 -15.95 3.90 -15.97
N ALA A 71 -16.68 4.90 -16.49
CA ALA A 71 -16.56 6.29 -16.05
C ALA A 71 -16.91 6.43 -14.56
N GLU A 72 -18.01 5.82 -14.11
CA GLU A 72 -18.41 5.85 -12.71
C GLU A 72 -17.37 5.17 -11.80
N GLN A 73 -16.83 4.02 -12.21
CA GLN A 73 -15.79 3.33 -11.45
C GLN A 73 -14.49 4.16 -11.40
N PHE A 74 -14.12 4.81 -12.50
CA PHE A 74 -12.97 5.71 -12.56
C PHE A 74 -13.13 6.91 -11.63
N ASP A 75 -14.31 7.55 -11.63
CA ASP A 75 -14.63 8.67 -10.74
C ASP A 75 -14.62 8.27 -9.27
N ARG A 76 -15.11 7.08 -8.93
CA ARG A 76 -15.07 6.54 -7.57
C ARG A 76 -13.62 6.28 -7.10
N ASN A 77 -12.79 5.71 -7.96
CA ASN A 77 -11.37 5.48 -7.65
C ASN A 77 -10.60 6.79 -7.51
N ASN A 78 -10.82 7.75 -8.40
CA ASN A 78 -10.22 9.09 -8.30
C ASN A 78 -10.67 9.81 -7.02
N PHE A 79 -11.93 9.67 -6.64
CA PHE A 79 -12.42 10.23 -5.39
C PHE A 79 -11.67 9.64 -4.19
N MET A 80 -11.53 8.32 -4.11
CA MET A 80 -10.77 7.67 -3.05
C MET A 80 -9.29 8.06 -3.06
N GLN A 81 -8.69 8.17 -4.23
CA GLN A 81 -7.31 8.65 -4.37
C GLN A 81 -7.13 10.08 -3.82
N ASN A 82 -8.07 10.97 -4.08
CA ASN A 82 -8.03 12.33 -3.54
C ASN A 82 -8.21 12.35 -2.01
N ILE A 83 -9.01 11.44 -1.44
CA ILE A 83 -9.12 11.30 0.03
C ILE A 83 -7.79 10.87 0.61
N ILE A 84 -7.16 9.79 0.10
CA ILE A 84 -5.89 9.28 0.62
C ILE A 84 -4.78 10.34 0.56
N LEU A 85 -4.79 11.16 -0.49
CA LEU A 85 -3.80 12.23 -0.67
C LEU A 85 -4.09 13.48 0.17
N GLY A 86 -5.24 13.55 0.86
CA GLY A 86 -5.64 14.72 1.64
C GLY A 86 -5.98 15.94 0.78
N ASN A 87 -6.32 15.75 -0.50
CA ASN A 87 -6.56 16.83 -1.47
C ASN A 87 -8.01 17.38 -1.42
N MET A 88 -8.80 17.01 -0.42
CA MET A 88 -10.21 17.38 -0.35
C MET A 88 -10.59 17.96 1.00
N LEU A 89 -11.49 18.94 0.97
CA LEU A 89 -12.13 19.42 2.19
C LEU A 89 -13.15 18.41 2.71
N ILE A 90 -13.32 18.33 4.02
CA ILE A 90 -14.23 17.38 4.67
C ILE A 90 -15.66 17.50 4.13
N VAL A 91 -16.15 18.71 3.91
CA VAL A 91 -17.49 18.98 3.38
C VAL A 91 -17.65 18.37 1.97
N ASP A 92 -16.62 18.50 1.13
CA ASP A 92 -16.63 17.97 -0.24
C ASP A 92 -16.57 16.43 -0.24
N ILE A 93 -15.87 15.83 0.73
CA ILE A 93 -15.81 14.37 0.90
C ILE A 93 -17.22 13.81 1.08
N TYR A 94 -17.99 14.35 2.01
CA TYR A 94 -19.34 13.85 2.26
C TYR A 94 -20.31 14.13 1.08
N GLY A 95 -20.19 15.30 0.43
CA GLY A 95 -20.98 15.63 -0.75
C GLY A 95 -20.76 14.66 -1.90
N LYS A 96 -19.47 14.39 -2.24
CA LYS A 96 -19.11 13.46 -3.30
C LYS A 96 -19.37 11.99 -2.93
N ALA A 97 -19.16 11.60 -1.68
CA ALA A 97 -19.47 10.26 -1.21
C ALA A 97 -20.95 9.91 -1.43
N LYS A 98 -21.85 10.87 -1.14
CA LYS A 98 -23.28 10.71 -1.41
C LYS A 98 -23.58 10.57 -2.91
N LYS A 99 -22.91 11.38 -3.76
CA LYS A 99 -23.06 11.30 -5.22
C LYS A 99 -22.64 9.93 -5.77
N HIS A 100 -21.53 9.38 -5.26
CA HIS A 100 -20.98 8.09 -5.71
C HIS A 100 -21.51 6.89 -4.94
N HIS A 101 -22.54 7.07 -4.09
CA HIS A 101 -23.13 6.01 -3.26
C HIS A 101 -22.13 5.27 -2.37
N ILE A 102 -21.10 5.98 -1.88
CA ILE A 102 -20.09 5.42 -0.99
C ILE A 102 -20.56 5.54 0.45
N GLN A 103 -20.69 4.39 1.11
CA GLN A 103 -21.16 4.31 2.49
C GLN A 103 -19.99 4.47 3.46
N GLU A 104 -20.26 5.05 4.64
CA GLU A 104 -19.35 5.00 5.77
C GLU A 104 -19.44 3.61 6.41
N VAL A 105 -18.35 2.89 6.34
CA VAL A 105 -18.16 1.57 6.93
C VAL A 105 -16.75 1.49 7.47
N PRO A 106 -16.46 0.64 8.47
CA PRO A 106 -15.10 0.40 8.94
C PRO A 106 -14.20 -0.03 7.79
N ARG A 107 -13.07 0.67 7.61
CA ARG A 107 -12.07 0.41 6.57
C ARG A 107 -10.68 0.39 7.13
N VAL A 108 -9.80 -0.28 6.41
CA VAL A 108 -8.35 -0.25 6.63
C VAL A 108 -7.65 -0.05 5.30
N VAL A 109 -6.55 0.67 5.31
CA VAL A 109 -5.73 0.88 4.12
C VAL A 109 -4.53 -0.04 4.16
N PHE A 110 -4.33 -0.80 3.08
CA PHE A 110 -3.13 -1.56 2.79
C PHE A 110 -2.35 -0.84 1.70
N VAL A 111 -1.06 -0.64 1.91
CA VAL A 111 -0.13 -0.14 0.90
C VAL A 111 0.81 -1.27 0.54
N ILE A 112 0.84 -1.61 -0.75
CA ILE A 112 1.63 -2.69 -1.32
C ILE A 112 2.77 -2.07 -2.11
N ASP A 113 3.98 -2.20 -1.60
CA ASP A 113 5.21 -1.74 -2.27
C ASP A 113 5.73 -2.85 -3.17
N THR A 114 5.68 -2.63 -4.47
CA THR A 114 6.11 -3.60 -5.49
C THR A 114 7.58 -3.45 -5.87
N GLY A 115 8.22 -2.34 -5.49
CA GLY A 115 9.64 -2.07 -5.79
C GLY A 115 9.99 -2.04 -7.29
N SER A 116 9.07 -2.38 -8.17
CA SER A 116 9.27 -2.49 -9.61
C SER A 116 8.30 -1.62 -10.40
N LYS A 117 8.70 -1.24 -11.62
CA LYS A 117 7.90 -0.43 -12.54
C LYS A 117 6.73 -1.19 -13.18
N ASN A 118 6.58 -2.49 -12.95
CA ASN A 118 5.59 -3.32 -13.65
C ASN A 118 4.34 -3.52 -12.79
N ASN A 119 3.63 -2.42 -12.49
CA ASN A 119 2.49 -2.42 -11.59
C ASN A 119 1.18 -2.92 -12.23
N ASP A 120 1.07 -3.00 -13.55
CA ASP A 120 -0.20 -3.33 -14.22
C ASP A 120 -0.68 -4.73 -13.86
N MET A 121 0.20 -5.73 -13.92
CA MET A 121 -0.13 -7.11 -13.56
C MET A 121 -0.43 -7.24 -12.06
N ALA A 122 0.38 -6.61 -11.21
CA ALA A 122 0.15 -6.60 -9.77
C ALA A 122 -1.17 -5.90 -9.41
N MET A 123 -1.49 -4.79 -10.08
CA MET A 123 -2.76 -4.08 -9.91
C MET A 123 -3.95 -4.95 -10.29
N GLU A 124 -3.87 -5.68 -11.41
CA GLU A 124 -4.94 -6.58 -11.84
C GLU A 124 -5.16 -7.71 -10.83
N LEU A 125 -4.08 -8.31 -10.33
CA LEU A 125 -4.16 -9.34 -9.28
C LEU A 125 -4.78 -8.80 -7.98
N VAL A 126 -4.37 -7.61 -7.53
CA VAL A 126 -4.97 -7.00 -6.33
C VAL A 126 -6.45 -6.69 -6.54
N LYS A 127 -6.85 -6.23 -7.74
CA LYS A 127 -8.26 -6.02 -8.09
C LYS A 127 -9.06 -7.33 -8.08
N ASN A 128 -8.47 -8.43 -8.52
CA ASN A 128 -9.13 -9.74 -8.50
C ASN A 128 -9.24 -10.32 -7.09
N LEU A 129 -8.28 -10.02 -6.21
CA LEU A 129 -8.32 -10.40 -4.79
C LEU A 129 -9.24 -9.50 -3.96
N ALA A 130 -9.40 -8.24 -4.37
CA ALA A 130 -10.40 -7.35 -3.81
C ALA A 130 -11.78 -7.83 -4.27
N ASP A 131 -12.71 -8.03 -3.33
CA ASP A 131 -14.08 -8.36 -3.70
C ASP A 131 -14.74 -7.13 -4.36
N ILE A 132 -14.82 -7.13 -5.70
CA ILE A 132 -15.38 -6.02 -6.50
C ILE A 132 -16.86 -5.79 -6.16
N ARG A 133 -17.55 -6.80 -5.64
CA ARG A 133 -18.90 -6.66 -5.08
C ARG A 133 -18.89 -6.07 -3.68
N SER A 134 -17.75 -6.09 -3.02
CA SER A 134 -17.54 -5.45 -1.74
C SER A 134 -17.31 -3.95 -1.94
N LYS A 135 -17.29 -3.22 -0.83
CA LYS A 135 -17.04 -1.78 -0.80
C LYS A 135 -15.53 -1.45 -0.82
N ASP A 136 -14.72 -2.33 -1.41
CA ASP A 136 -13.28 -2.19 -1.53
C ASP A 136 -12.91 -1.25 -2.68
N PHE A 137 -11.78 -0.56 -2.53
CA PHE A 137 -11.22 0.29 -3.58
C PHE A 137 -9.75 -0.04 -3.78
N VAL A 138 -9.33 -0.11 -5.04
CA VAL A 138 -7.93 -0.34 -5.42
C VAL A 138 -7.47 0.81 -6.30
N THR A 139 -6.41 1.48 -5.91
CA THR A 139 -5.83 2.61 -6.63
C THR A 139 -4.31 2.59 -6.57
N CYS A 140 -3.65 3.42 -7.40
CA CYS A 140 -2.21 3.70 -7.30
C CYS A 140 -2.02 5.17 -6.92
N VAL A 141 -1.06 5.43 -6.06
CA VAL A 141 -0.64 6.80 -5.71
C VAL A 141 0.63 7.18 -6.48
N ASP A 142 1.50 6.20 -6.71
CA ASP A 142 2.74 6.33 -7.46
C ASP A 142 3.01 5.08 -8.31
N GLN A 143 4.15 5.07 -9.03
CA GLN A 143 4.52 3.98 -9.93
C GLN A 143 4.96 2.69 -9.22
N HIS A 144 5.14 2.72 -7.90
CA HIS A 144 5.72 1.63 -7.12
C HIS A 144 4.79 1.09 -6.05
N SER A 145 3.64 1.75 -5.80
CA SER A 145 2.73 1.39 -4.74
C SER A 145 1.29 1.22 -5.21
N ILE A 146 0.68 0.13 -4.79
CA ILE A 146 -0.74 -0.15 -4.96
C ILE A 146 -1.40 0.04 -3.60
N VAL A 147 -2.54 0.71 -3.59
CA VAL A 147 -3.31 0.97 -2.38
C VAL A 147 -4.64 0.23 -2.45
N LEU A 148 -4.87 -0.65 -1.48
CA LEU A 148 -6.15 -1.31 -1.26
C LEU A 148 -6.83 -0.70 -0.03
N ILE A 149 -8.02 -0.12 -0.22
CA ILE A 149 -8.90 0.33 0.86
C ILE A 149 -9.95 -0.75 1.07
N LYS A 150 -9.82 -1.53 2.15
CA LYS A 150 -10.62 -2.71 2.42
C LYS A 150 -11.78 -2.40 3.36
N ASP A 151 -13.01 -2.81 3.00
CA ASP A 151 -14.15 -2.88 3.91
C ASP A 151 -13.96 -4.04 4.89
N VAL A 152 -13.95 -3.73 6.18
CA VAL A 152 -13.78 -4.71 7.27
C VAL A 152 -15.00 -4.78 8.19
N SER A 153 -16.13 -4.22 7.77
CA SER A 153 -17.37 -4.17 8.56
C SER A 153 -17.93 -5.55 8.93
N HIS A 154 -17.55 -6.59 8.18
CA HIS A 154 -17.95 -7.98 8.41
C HIS A 154 -17.05 -8.72 9.40
N ILE A 155 -15.93 -8.12 9.82
CA ILE A 155 -14.95 -8.74 10.72
C ILE A 155 -15.26 -8.29 12.15
N LYS A 156 -15.33 -9.25 13.08
CA LYS A 156 -15.51 -8.96 14.50
C LYS A 156 -14.25 -8.33 15.07
N GLU A 157 -14.43 -7.42 16.03
CA GLU A 157 -13.32 -6.68 16.66
C GLU A 157 -12.28 -7.63 17.29
N GLU A 158 -12.72 -8.71 17.91
CA GLU A 158 -11.86 -9.71 18.56
C GLU A 158 -10.94 -10.46 17.56
N GLU A 159 -11.37 -10.61 16.30
CA GLU A 159 -10.64 -11.31 15.23
C GLU A 159 -9.87 -10.32 14.32
N MET A 160 -10.07 -9.01 14.51
CA MET A 160 -9.63 -7.98 13.56
C MET A 160 -8.14 -8.08 13.24
N GLU A 161 -7.29 -8.08 14.26
CA GLU A 161 -5.84 -8.10 14.08
C GLU A 161 -5.36 -9.35 13.33
N GLU A 162 -5.90 -10.53 13.69
CA GLU A 162 -5.56 -11.79 13.02
C GLU A 162 -6.01 -11.79 11.56
N ARG A 163 -7.21 -11.29 11.28
CA ARG A 163 -7.77 -11.19 9.93
C ARG A 163 -7.00 -10.24 9.05
N LEU A 164 -6.65 -9.05 9.56
CA LEU A 164 -5.84 -8.07 8.83
C LEU A 164 -4.45 -8.63 8.50
N SER A 165 -3.82 -9.32 9.44
CA SER A 165 -2.54 -9.99 9.23
C SER A 165 -2.65 -11.07 8.13
N LYS A 166 -3.73 -11.87 8.13
CA LYS A 166 -3.98 -12.88 7.09
C LYS A 166 -4.22 -12.26 5.72
N ILE A 167 -4.97 -11.16 5.65
CA ILE A 167 -5.20 -10.42 4.39
C ILE A 167 -3.86 -9.92 3.84
N ALA A 168 -3.03 -9.27 4.69
CA ALA A 168 -1.72 -8.79 4.27
C ALA A 168 -0.82 -9.91 3.78
N GLY A 169 -0.78 -11.05 4.49
CA GLY A 169 -0.03 -12.25 4.08
C GLY A 169 -0.52 -12.79 2.74
N SER A 170 -1.84 -12.94 2.56
CA SER A 170 -2.41 -13.41 1.31
C SER A 170 -2.08 -12.49 0.12
N LEU A 171 -2.08 -11.17 0.33
CA LEU A 171 -1.67 -10.22 -0.72
C LEU A 171 -0.21 -10.42 -1.11
N ALA A 172 0.69 -10.55 -0.13
CA ALA A 172 2.11 -10.76 -0.39
C ALA A 172 2.37 -12.11 -1.10
N ASP A 173 1.75 -13.19 -0.61
CA ASP A 173 1.93 -14.54 -1.14
C ASP A 173 1.39 -14.68 -2.56
N ASN A 174 0.18 -14.18 -2.85
CA ASN A 174 -0.41 -14.26 -4.18
C ASN A 174 0.41 -13.45 -5.21
N LEU A 175 0.84 -12.24 -4.86
CA LEU A 175 1.69 -11.43 -5.74
C LEU A 175 3.05 -12.07 -5.98
N HIS A 176 3.61 -12.73 -4.97
CA HIS A 176 4.85 -13.48 -5.13
C HIS A 176 4.67 -14.70 -6.04
N MET A 177 3.59 -15.48 -5.88
CA MET A 177 3.34 -16.71 -6.63
C MET A 177 2.91 -16.44 -8.06
N GLU A 178 1.99 -15.49 -8.30
CA GLU A 178 1.37 -15.29 -9.61
C GLU A 178 2.12 -14.24 -10.47
N ALA A 179 2.61 -13.17 -9.85
CA ALA A 179 3.36 -12.13 -10.56
C ALA A 179 4.88 -12.30 -10.47
N MET A 180 5.39 -13.24 -9.66
CA MET A 180 6.81 -13.40 -9.35
C MET A 180 7.47 -12.11 -8.81
N ILE A 181 6.69 -11.26 -8.17
CA ILE A 181 7.14 -9.98 -7.62
C ILE A 181 7.24 -10.13 -6.10
N ARG A 182 8.41 -9.83 -5.55
CA ARG A 182 8.55 -9.70 -4.10
C ARG A 182 8.01 -8.34 -3.68
N VAL A 183 6.95 -8.35 -2.88
CA VAL A 183 6.30 -7.15 -2.38
C VAL A 183 6.44 -7.04 -0.87
N ARG A 184 6.25 -5.81 -0.36
CA ARG A 184 6.01 -5.56 1.06
C ARG A 184 4.64 -4.93 1.22
N VAL A 185 3.92 -5.37 2.24
CA VAL A 185 2.56 -4.89 2.54
C VAL A 185 2.56 -4.23 3.90
N GLY A 186 2.34 -2.91 3.93
CA GLY A 186 2.07 -2.15 5.14
C GLY A 186 0.57 -1.91 5.30
N TYR A 187 0.05 -1.92 6.53
CA TYR A 187 -1.34 -1.55 6.77
C TYR A 187 -1.50 -0.70 8.03
N GLY A 188 -2.46 0.25 7.93
CA GLY A 188 -2.80 1.18 8.99
C GLY A 188 -3.80 0.60 9.99
N ASN A 189 -4.33 1.47 10.84
CA ASN A 189 -5.43 1.14 11.75
C ASN A 189 -6.77 1.17 11.00
N VAL A 190 -7.76 0.49 11.60
CA VAL A 190 -9.15 0.56 11.14
C VAL A 190 -9.71 1.94 11.44
N VAL A 191 -10.35 2.54 10.45
CA VAL A 191 -11.02 3.84 10.54
C VAL A 191 -12.49 3.69 10.17
N THR A 192 -13.35 4.54 10.73
CA THR A 192 -14.80 4.45 10.54
C THR A 192 -15.37 5.56 9.68
N GLN A 193 -14.68 6.70 9.59
CA GLN A 193 -15.10 7.86 8.83
C GLN A 193 -14.29 7.99 7.53
N LEU A 194 -14.91 8.48 6.48
CA LEU A 194 -14.24 8.64 5.19
C LEU A 194 -13.01 9.57 5.22
N PRO A 195 -13.03 10.72 5.92
CA PRO A 195 -11.84 11.57 6.03
C PRO A 195 -10.63 10.91 6.71
N GLU A 196 -10.88 9.97 7.64
CA GLU A 196 -9.85 9.24 8.37
C GLU A 196 -9.08 8.24 7.50
N ILE A 197 -9.58 7.91 6.30
CA ILE A 197 -8.89 7.03 5.35
C ILE A 197 -7.49 7.57 5.02
N ALA A 198 -7.32 8.91 4.96
CA ALA A 198 -6.02 9.53 4.78
C ALA A 198 -5.04 9.21 5.91
N GLU A 199 -5.51 9.17 7.16
CA GLU A 199 -4.71 8.79 8.33
C GLU A 199 -4.28 7.33 8.24
N SER A 200 -5.21 6.40 7.98
CA SER A 200 -4.91 4.97 7.80
C SER A 200 -3.90 4.73 6.66
N TYR A 201 -3.96 5.54 5.58
CA TYR A 201 -2.97 5.50 4.51
C TYR A 201 -1.58 5.96 4.97
N GLN A 202 -1.48 7.08 5.69
CA GLN A 202 -0.20 7.56 6.22
C GLN A 202 0.41 6.57 7.21
N GLU A 203 -0.42 5.94 8.04
CA GLU A 203 -0.01 4.87 8.95
C GLU A 203 0.53 3.64 8.19
N ALA A 204 -0.17 3.20 7.12
CA ALA A 204 0.29 2.09 6.29
C ALA A 204 1.62 2.39 5.59
N ARG A 205 1.81 3.62 5.09
CA ARG A 205 3.10 4.08 4.54
C ARG A 205 4.19 4.06 5.60
N MET A 206 3.92 4.62 6.77
CA MET A 206 4.88 4.62 7.88
C MET A 206 5.24 3.18 8.30
N ALA A 207 4.28 2.24 8.24
CA ALA A 207 4.55 0.83 8.50
C ALA A 207 5.59 0.27 7.52
N LEU A 208 5.49 0.59 6.24
CA LEU A 208 6.48 0.18 5.24
C LEU A 208 7.86 0.81 5.48
N GLU A 209 7.92 2.11 5.73
CA GLU A 209 9.18 2.85 5.92
C GLU A 209 9.91 2.39 7.18
N VAL A 210 9.22 2.36 8.33
CA VAL A 210 9.76 1.84 9.59
C VAL A 210 10.12 0.36 9.48
N GLY A 211 9.30 -0.38 8.72
CA GLY A 211 9.52 -1.79 8.42
C GLY A 211 10.81 -2.06 7.66
N ARG A 212 11.18 -1.21 6.71
CA ARG A 212 12.47 -1.31 5.99
C ARG A 212 13.64 -1.17 6.93
N VAL A 213 13.53 -0.30 7.93
CA VAL A 213 14.61 -0.07 8.91
C VAL A 213 14.70 -1.19 9.93
N PHE A 214 13.60 -1.50 10.63
CA PHE A 214 13.64 -2.33 11.83
C PHE A 214 13.11 -3.75 11.65
N TYR A 215 12.32 -3.99 10.60
CA TYR A 215 11.57 -5.23 10.39
C TYR A 215 11.83 -5.83 9.00
N ALA A 216 13.06 -5.68 8.48
CA ALA A 216 13.47 -6.09 7.12
C ALA A 216 13.18 -7.57 6.78
N LYS A 217 13.03 -8.43 7.79
CA LYS A 217 12.74 -9.86 7.65
C LYS A 217 11.27 -10.16 7.31
N TYR A 218 10.38 -9.20 7.51
CA TYR A 218 8.95 -9.39 7.34
C TYR A 218 8.46 -8.71 6.07
N ASP A 219 7.67 -9.43 5.30
CA ASP A 219 7.03 -8.92 4.09
C ASP A 219 5.68 -8.22 4.40
N THR A 220 5.13 -8.41 5.61
CA THR A 220 3.90 -7.76 6.07
C THR A 220 4.10 -7.04 7.40
N ILE A 221 3.65 -5.78 7.49
CA ILE A 221 3.92 -4.92 8.63
C ILE A 221 2.67 -4.13 9.02
N SER A 222 2.24 -4.28 10.28
CA SER A 222 1.16 -3.50 10.88
C SER A 222 1.69 -2.23 11.52
N TYR A 223 1.03 -1.10 11.28
CA TYR A 223 1.33 0.15 11.99
C TYR A 223 1.20 0.00 13.52
N GLY A 224 0.17 -0.70 13.99
CA GLY A 224 -0.04 -0.95 15.41
C GLY A 224 1.09 -1.74 16.09
N LYS A 225 1.88 -2.50 15.31
CA LYS A 225 2.99 -3.33 15.82
C LYS A 225 4.37 -2.67 15.72
N LEU A 226 4.48 -1.45 15.21
CA LEU A 226 5.76 -0.75 15.06
C LEU A 226 6.42 -0.40 16.42
N GLY A 227 5.62 -0.27 17.47
CA GLY A 227 6.12 0.04 18.81
C GLY A 227 7.01 1.30 18.82
N ILE A 228 8.17 1.18 19.48
CA ILE A 228 9.14 2.28 19.61
C ILE A 228 9.78 2.66 18.27
N GLY A 229 9.80 1.76 17.27
CA GLY A 229 10.40 2.03 15.96
C GLY A 229 9.81 3.26 15.28
N ARG A 230 8.49 3.50 15.39
CA ARG A 230 7.83 4.68 14.84
C ARG A 230 8.26 5.99 15.49
N LEU A 231 8.60 5.97 16.79
CA LEU A 231 9.08 7.15 17.49
C LEU A 231 10.51 7.47 17.05
N ILE A 232 11.37 6.45 16.96
CA ILE A 232 12.76 6.62 16.52
C ILE A 232 12.83 7.13 15.09
N TYR A 233 11.98 6.61 14.19
CA TYR A 233 11.93 7.04 12.79
C TYR A 233 11.59 8.53 12.62
N GLN A 234 10.89 9.13 13.59
CA GLN A 234 10.53 10.56 13.60
C GLN A 234 11.56 11.44 14.29
N LEU A 235 12.64 10.90 14.85
CA LEU A 235 13.65 11.71 15.54
C LEU A 235 14.47 12.50 14.52
N PRO A 236 14.74 13.80 14.80
CA PRO A 236 15.66 14.59 14.00
C PRO A 236 17.07 14.02 14.03
N ILE A 237 17.73 13.93 12.88
CA ILE A 237 19.11 13.41 12.76
C ILE A 237 20.11 14.06 13.72
N PRO A 238 20.09 15.40 13.96
CA PRO A 238 20.96 16.01 14.94
C PRO A 238 20.80 15.46 16.36
N LEU A 239 19.55 15.16 16.76
CA LEU A 239 19.23 14.56 18.06
C LEU A 239 19.78 13.14 18.13
N CYS A 240 19.62 12.34 17.07
CA CYS A 240 20.17 11.00 16.95
C CYS A 240 21.71 11.00 17.13
N LYS A 241 22.41 11.90 16.43
CA LYS A 241 23.88 12.06 16.53
C LYS A 241 24.32 12.41 17.94
N MET A 242 23.61 13.34 18.60
CA MET A 242 23.88 13.74 19.97
C MET A 242 23.74 12.54 20.93
N PHE A 243 22.63 11.83 20.84
CA PHE A 243 22.33 10.67 21.69
C PHE A 243 23.36 9.53 21.52
N ILE A 244 23.73 9.22 20.27
CA ILE A 244 24.75 8.20 20.01
C ILE A 244 26.09 8.60 20.59
N LYS A 245 26.48 9.87 20.46
CA LYS A 245 27.74 10.38 21.02
C LYS A 245 27.75 10.31 22.56
N GLU A 246 26.62 10.54 23.20
CA GLU A 246 26.44 10.43 24.65
C GLU A 246 26.68 8.99 25.13
N ILE A 247 26.08 8.00 24.44
CA ILE A 247 26.15 6.59 24.85
C ILE A 247 27.46 5.92 24.48
N PHE A 248 27.95 6.14 23.26
CA PHE A 248 29.11 5.42 22.73
C PHE A 248 30.42 6.27 22.72
N GLY A 249 30.30 7.57 22.99
CA GLY A 249 31.45 8.47 22.92
C GLY A 249 32.00 8.60 21.50
N ASN A 250 33.31 8.28 21.36
CA ASN A 250 33.97 8.27 20.04
C ASN A 250 33.95 6.88 19.37
N LYS A 251 33.30 5.88 19.99
CA LYS A 251 33.14 4.54 19.44
C LYS A 251 31.83 4.44 18.65
N SER A 252 31.84 3.61 17.63
CA SER A 252 30.61 3.22 16.91
C SER A 252 30.14 1.86 17.43
N PRO A 253 28.86 1.56 17.46
CA PRO A 253 28.36 0.20 17.60
C PRO A 253 28.93 -0.77 16.54
N ASP A 254 29.42 -0.26 15.42
CA ASP A 254 30.12 -1.04 14.38
C ASP A 254 31.50 -1.52 14.82
N ASP A 255 32.06 -0.90 15.84
CA ASP A 255 33.33 -1.35 16.45
C ASP A 255 33.15 -2.61 17.32
N PHE A 256 31.90 -3.02 17.60
CA PHE A 256 31.62 -4.28 18.28
C PHE A 256 31.80 -5.45 17.30
N ASP A 257 32.53 -6.46 17.78
CA ASP A 257 32.69 -7.70 17.04
C ASP A 257 31.31 -8.41 16.87
N GLU A 258 31.20 -9.25 15.85
CA GLU A 258 29.97 -9.99 15.52
C GLU A 258 29.47 -10.84 16.70
N GLU A 259 30.43 -11.37 17.49
CA GLU A 259 30.14 -12.17 18.67
C GLU A 259 29.47 -11.35 19.77
N THR A 260 29.90 -10.11 19.97
CA THR A 260 29.30 -9.15 20.91
C THR A 260 27.87 -8.75 20.47
N LEU A 261 27.70 -8.41 19.20
CA LEU A 261 26.40 -8.06 18.65
C LEU A 261 25.40 -9.23 18.76
N THR A 262 25.85 -10.44 18.45
CA THR A 262 25.04 -11.66 18.61
C THR A 262 24.65 -11.88 20.06
N THR A 263 25.59 -11.67 20.99
CA THR A 263 25.34 -11.77 22.44
C THR A 263 24.28 -10.78 22.89
N ILE A 264 24.36 -9.51 22.47
CA ILE A 264 23.43 -8.45 22.82
C ILE A 264 22.03 -8.80 22.30
N ASN A 265 21.93 -9.15 21.03
CA ASN A 265 20.64 -9.47 20.41
C ASN A 265 19.97 -10.65 21.10
N LYS A 266 20.71 -11.73 21.35
CA LYS A 266 20.19 -12.91 22.06
C LYS A 266 19.80 -12.59 23.49
N PHE A 267 20.50 -11.70 24.17
CA PHE A 267 20.18 -11.29 25.52
C PHE A 267 18.87 -10.49 25.59
N PHE A 268 18.62 -9.62 24.62
CA PHE A 268 17.33 -8.93 24.47
C PHE A 268 16.19 -9.89 24.07
N GLU A 269 16.42 -10.80 23.11
CA GLU A 269 15.45 -11.81 22.69
C GLU A 269 14.96 -12.68 23.87
N ASN A 270 15.89 -12.98 24.81
CA ASN A 270 15.60 -13.77 26.00
C ASN A 270 15.18 -12.93 27.21
N SER A 271 14.67 -11.71 26.99
CA SER A 271 14.18 -10.84 28.06
C SER A 271 15.18 -10.63 29.20
N LEU A 272 16.45 -10.44 28.85
CA LEU A 272 17.58 -10.22 29.77
C LEU A 272 17.87 -11.42 30.69
N ASN A 273 17.48 -12.62 30.31
CA ASN A 273 17.73 -13.84 31.08
C ASN A 273 19.10 -14.44 30.78
N VAL A 274 20.03 -14.28 31.72
CA VAL A 274 21.40 -14.77 31.57
C VAL A 274 21.48 -16.29 31.32
N SER A 275 20.68 -17.08 32.06
CA SER A 275 20.76 -18.55 31.95
C SER A 275 20.22 -19.04 30.61
N GLU A 276 19.11 -18.51 30.16
CA GLU A 276 18.51 -18.85 28.87
C GLU A 276 19.40 -18.41 27.71
N THR A 277 19.95 -17.18 27.78
CA THR A 277 20.85 -16.65 26.75
C THR A 277 22.13 -17.48 26.63
N SER A 278 22.75 -17.87 27.75
CA SER A 278 23.95 -18.70 27.71
C SER A 278 23.66 -20.06 27.08
N ARG A 279 22.50 -20.66 27.38
CA ARG A 279 22.07 -21.92 26.78
C ARG A 279 21.89 -21.81 25.27
N GLN A 280 21.21 -20.76 24.81
CA GLN A 280 20.95 -20.56 23.36
C GLN A 280 22.22 -20.18 22.58
N LEU A 281 23.18 -19.53 23.22
CA LEU A 281 24.50 -19.23 22.62
C LEU A 281 25.48 -20.38 22.71
N TYR A 282 25.12 -21.49 23.38
CA TYR A 282 26.02 -22.64 23.65
C TYR A 282 27.32 -22.24 24.35
N ILE A 283 27.23 -21.28 25.28
CA ILE A 283 28.41 -20.82 26.08
C ILE A 283 28.14 -21.01 27.56
N HIS A 284 29.25 -21.06 28.36
CA HIS A 284 29.10 -21.08 29.81
C HIS A 284 28.57 -19.75 30.33
N ARG A 285 27.76 -19.80 31.40
CA ARG A 285 27.17 -18.60 32.02
C ARG A 285 28.22 -17.54 32.38
N ASN A 286 29.39 -17.95 32.88
CA ASN A 286 30.43 -17.01 33.23
C ASN A 286 31.02 -16.30 32.00
N THR A 287 31.07 -16.96 30.85
CA THR A 287 31.50 -16.35 29.58
C THR A 287 30.52 -15.25 29.17
N LEU A 288 29.18 -15.48 29.29
CA LEU A 288 28.18 -14.47 29.00
C LEU A 288 28.34 -13.28 29.97
N VAL A 289 28.45 -13.53 31.27
CA VAL A 289 28.68 -12.47 32.29
C VAL A 289 29.91 -11.63 31.92
N TYR A 290 31.04 -12.28 31.62
CA TYR A 290 32.24 -11.58 31.20
C TYR A 290 32.03 -10.68 29.96
N ARG A 291 31.25 -11.13 28.97
CA ARG A 291 30.91 -10.30 27.78
C ARG A 291 30.04 -9.09 28.17
N LEU A 292 29.06 -9.28 29.05
CA LEU A 292 28.21 -8.18 29.55
C LEU A 292 29.06 -7.18 30.37
N ASP A 293 30.00 -7.66 31.21
CA ASP A 293 30.89 -6.79 31.97
C ASP A 293 31.86 -6.00 31.05
N LYS A 294 32.31 -6.61 29.97
CA LYS A 294 33.10 -5.92 28.92
C LYS A 294 32.29 -4.79 28.25
N LEU A 295 31.04 -5.05 27.93
CA LEU A 295 30.12 -4.05 27.38
C LEU A 295 29.90 -2.90 28.36
N GLN A 296 29.63 -3.20 29.62
CA GLN A 296 29.46 -2.19 30.67
C GLN A 296 30.71 -1.30 30.81
N LYS A 297 31.90 -1.88 30.78
CA LYS A 297 33.16 -1.12 30.82
C LYS A 297 33.33 -0.21 29.63
N SER A 298 32.82 -0.59 28.45
CA SER A 298 33.00 0.18 27.22
C SER A 298 31.95 1.28 27.02
N THR A 299 30.73 1.10 27.55
CA THR A 299 29.59 1.99 27.34
C THR A 299 29.09 2.68 28.59
N GLY A 300 29.50 2.21 29.78
CA GLY A 300 28.94 2.66 31.06
C GLY A 300 27.60 2.04 31.43
N LEU A 301 26.95 1.28 30.52
CA LEU A 301 25.58 0.72 30.68
C LEU A 301 25.65 -0.77 31.04
N ASP A 302 25.05 -1.17 32.13
CA ASP A 302 24.91 -2.57 32.55
C ASP A 302 23.60 -3.16 31.98
N LEU A 303 23.68 -3.97 30.95
CA LEU A 303 22.49 -4.57 30.30
C LEU A 303 21.67 -5.49 31.22
N ARG A 304 22.15 -5.81 32.43
CA ARG A 304 21.39 -6.54 33.45
C ARG A 304 20.47 -5.62 34.24
N VAL A 305 20.70 -4.31 34.18
CA VAL A 305 19.84 -3.27 34.76
C VAL A 305 18.84 -2.84 33.68
N PHE A 306 17.57 -2.91 33.99
CA PHE A 306 16.49 -2.68 33.02
C PHE A 306 16.55 -1.30 32.36
N GLU A 307 16.81 -0.25 33.10
CA GLU A 307 16.94 1.14 32.60
C GLU A 307 18.09 1.28 31.60
N ASP A 308 19.26 0.70 31.93
CA ASP A 308 20.43 0.70 31.06
C ASP A 308 20.19 -0.13 29.81
N ALA A 309 19.53 -1.28 29.96
CA ALA A 309 19.20 -2.16 28.85
C ALA A 309 18.26 -1.49 27.84
N ILE A 310 17.23 -0.76 28.33
CA ILE A 310 16.33 0.02 27.46
C ILE A 310 17.13 1.11 26.73
N THR A 311 17.93 1.88 27.45
CA THR A 311 18.77 2.95 26.89
C THR A 311 19.68 2.40 25.79
N PHE A 312 20.32 1.28 26.04
CA PHE A 312 21.20 0.63 25.06
C PHE A 312 20.41 0.10 23.85
N LYS A 313 19.24 -0.49 24.07
CA LYS A 313 18.37 -0.97 22.98
C LYS A 313 17.94 0.17 22.08
N ILE A 314 17.52 1.30 22.65
CA ILE A 314 17.15 2.50 21.89
C ILE A 314 18.35 3.01 21.11
N ALA A 315 19.56 3.05 21.72
CA ALA A 315 20.77 3.50 21.04
C ALA A 315 21.10 2.65 19.81
N LEU A 316 20.97 1.32 19.91
CA LEU A 316 21.16 0.42 18.75
C LEU A 316 20.14 0.69 17.64
N MET A 317 18.87 0.92 17.99
CA MET A 317 17.84 1.25 17.01
C MET A 317 18.11 2.61 16.35
N VAL A 318 18.55 3.62 17.11
CA VAL A 318 18.92 4.93 16.55
C VAL A 318 20.09 4.79 15.57
N VAL A 319 21.09 3.97 15.88
CA VAL A 319 22.21 3.68 14.95
C VAL A 319 21.70 3.03 13.67
N GLN A 320 20.81 2.03 13.78
CA GLN A 320 20.23 1.36 12.62
C GLN A 320 19.43 2.34 11.74
N TYR A 321 18.68 3.23 12.36
CA TYR A 321 17.95 4.30 11.66
C TYR A 321 18.89 5.26 10.93
N MET A 322 19.96 5.72 11.59
CA MET A 322 20.93 6.62 10.97
C MET A 322 21.62 6.00 9.76
N LYS A 323 22.04 4.74 9.87
CA LYS A 323 22.61 4.00 8.74
C LYS A 323 21.67 3.92 7.55
N TYR A 324 20.39 3.67 7.82
CA TYR A 324 19.38 3.66 6.78
C TYR A 324 19.25 5.03 6.11
N MET A 325 19.21 6.13 6.89
CA MET A 325 19.14 7.48 6.34
C MET A 325 20.33 7.83 5.46
N GLU A 326 21.55 7.40 5.86
CA GLU A 326 22.76 7.58 5.04
C GLU A 326 22.68 6.84 3.69
N THR A 327 21.91 5.74 3.59
CA THR A 327 21.71 5.04 2.32
C THR A 327 20.73 5.73 1.39
N LEU A 328 19.91 6.66 1.89
CA LEU A 328 18.95 7.42 1.10
C LEU A 328 19.53 8.73 0.55
N ASP A 329 20.59 9.26 1.17
CA ASP A 329 21.24 10.50 0.76
C ASP A 329 22.22 10.30 -0.43
N TYR A 330 22.37 9.07 -0.93
CA TYR A 330 23.13 8.68 -2.12
C TYR A 330 22.20 8.17 -3.23
#